data_103a0bd0fe8afdb025628946b3554040
#
_entry.id   103a0bd0fe8afdb025628946b3554040
#
_cell.length_a   1.000
_cell.length_b   1.000
_cell.length_c   1.000
_cell.angle_alpha   90.00
_cell.angle_beta   90.00
_cell.angle_gamma   90.00
#
_symmetry.space_group_name_H-M   'P 1'
#
loop_
_entity.id
_entity.type
_entity.pdbx_description
1 polymer ?
#
loop_
_entity_poly.entity_id
_entity_poly.type
_entity_poly.pdbx_seq_one_letter_code
_entity_poly.pdbx_strand_id
1 'polypeptide(L)'
;MSTDFYEIRHCPACGLRYPLTADHPFGERCPSCLGETQLVLRRTILSSNPRRAEPGVKSNFSILLDNIRSVWNVGSIFRTSDGFGVSKLFLCGITPTPENETMRKTSLGAEETVAWEHSQNALETAKKLKADRHTLIALEQDERAKSIEAFHELSYEKITLIIGNEVTGVDPELLDLCDHILYIPMRGQKRSFNVEVALAIAVYTFRSQ
;
A
#
# COMPACT_ATOMS: atom_id res chain seq x y z
N MET A 1 33.21 1.86 2.17
CA MET A 1 31.96 1.39 1.56
C MET A 1 31.64 0.07 2.23
N SER A 2 30.66 0.02 3.12
CA SER A 2 30.20 -1.22 3.73
C SER A 2 29.56 -2.04 2.60
N THR A 3 30.17 -3.17 2.25
CA THR A 3 29.57 -4.12 1.31
C THR A 3 28.54 -4.90 2.09
N ASP A 4 27.29 -4.48 2.00
CA ASP A 4 26.19 -5.21 2.60
C ASP A 4 26.07 -6.56 1.91
N PHE A 5 26.18 -7.63 2.68
CA PHE A 5 25.99 -8.99 2.19
C PHE A 5 25.04 -9.73 3.13
N TYR A 6 24.46 -10.79 2.61
CA TYR A 6 23.74 -11.78 3.40
C TYR A 6 24.31 -13.17 3.14
N GLU A 7 24.12 -14.04 4.11
CA GLU A 7 24.50 -15.44 4.05
C GLU A 7 23.24 -16.31 4.09
N ILE A 8 23.24 -17.37 3.32
CA ILE A 8 22.29 -18.47 3.55
C ILE A 8 22.99 -19.50 4.42
N ARG A 9 22.39 -19.79 5.55
CA ARG A 9 22.92 -20.76 6.53
C ARG A 9 21.98 -21.95 6.68
N HIS A 10 22.54 -23.08 7.03
CA HIS A 10 21.82 -24.32 7.30
C HIS A 10 22.21 -24.86 8.68
N CYS A 11 21.23 -25.26 9.45
CA CYS A 11 21.43 -25.94 10.74
C CYS A 11 21.31 -27.42 10.57
N PRO A 12 22.39 -28.21 10.72
CA PRO A 12 22.31 -29.67 10.58
C PRO A 12 21.53 -30.35 11.73
N ALA A 13 21.40 -29.67 12.89
CA ALA A 13 20.70 -30.25 14.03
C ALA A 13 19.17 -30.22 13.86
N CYS A 14 18.58 -29.21 13.25
CA CYS A 14 17.12 -29.06 13.09
C CYS A 14 16.66 -28.90 11.64
N GLY A 15 17.58 -28.86 10.67
CA GLY A 15 17.29 -28.73 9.26
C GLY A 15 16.95 -27.31 8.81
N LEU A 16 16.90 -26.31 9.71
CA LEU A 16 16.53 -24.94 9.36
C LEU A 16 17.52 -24.33 8.35
N ARG A 17 17.01 -23.78 7.27
CA ARG A 17 17.77 -23.01 6.28
C ARG A 17 17.20 -21.57 6.24
N TYR A 18 18.07 -20.57 6.47
CA TYR A 18 17.63 -19.19 6.65
C TYR A 18 18.67 -18.19 6.16
N PRO A 19 18.24 -16.96 5.80
CA PRO A 19 19.17 -15.86 5.51
C PRO A 19 19.68 -15.24 6.83
N LEU A 20 20.97 -14.91 6.86
CA LEU A 20 21.62 -14.19 7.94
C LEU A 20 22.21 -12.89 7.40
N THR A 21 21.84 -11.77 7.99
CA THR A 21 22.45 -10.45 7.76
C THR A 21 23.41 -10.10 8.89
N ALA A 22 24.27 -9.09 8.71
CA ALA A 22 25.26 -8.70 9.71
C ALA A 22 24.65 -8.32 11.07
N ASP A 23 23.43 -7.80 11.06
CA ASP A 23 22.73 -7.28 12.25
C ASP A 23 21.83 -8.32 12.92
N HIS A 24 21.88 -9.58 12.47
CA HIS A 24 20.96 -10.60 13.00
C HIS A 24 21.30 -10.93 14.46
N PRO A 25 20.33 -10.86 15.40
CA PRO A 25 20.59 -10.92 16.84
C PRO A 25 21.15 -12.26 17.33
N PHE A 26 20.96 -13.35 16.58
CA PHE A 26 21.48 -14.68 16.93
C PHE A 26 22.89 -14.95 16.37
N GLY A 27 23.48 -14.01 15.60
CA GLY A 27 24.76 -14.22 14.95
C GLY A 27 24.74 -15.49 14.09
N GLU A 28 25.75 -16.34 14.22
CA GLU A 28 25.86 -17.58 13.44
C GLU A 28 25.13 -18.79 14.07
N ARG A 29 24.45 -18.60 15.20
CA ARG A 29 23.65 -19.67 15.82
C ARG A 29 22.28 -19.78 15.18
N CYS A 30 21.74 -21.00 15.19
CA CYS A 30 20.40 -21.26 14.67
C CYS A 30 19.33 -20.52 15.49
N PRO A 31 18.47 -19.70 14.89
CA PRO A 31 17.40 -18.99 15.61
C PRO A 31 16.32 -19.91 16.17
N SER A 32 16.24 -21.17 15.72
CA SER A 32 15.25 -22.15 16.20
C SER A 32 15.77 -23.01 17.35
N CYS A 33 16.97 -23.61 17.23
CA CYS A 33 17.49 -24.54 18.21
C CYS A 33 18.79 -24.12 18.87
N LEU A 34 19.33 -22.93 18.50
CA LEU A 34 20.59 -22.36 18.99
C LEU A 34 21.83 -23.22 18.66
N GLY A 35 21.69 -24.26 17.87
CA GLY A 35 22.81 -25.11 17.40
C GLY A 35 23.72 -24.36 16.43
N GLU A 36 24.88 -24.93 16.16
CA GLU A 36 25.81 -24.42 15.15
C GLU A 36 25.22 -24.52 13.76
N THR A 37 25.55 -23.54 12.92
CA THR A 37 25.07 -23.48 11.55
C THR A 37 26.20 -23.45 10.54
N GLN A 38 25.95 -23.95 9.35
CA GLN A 38 26.90 -24.00 8.24
C GLN A 38 26.57 -22.93 7.19
N LEU A 39 27.58 -22.23 6.71
CA LEU A 39 27.44 -21.34 5.56
C LEU A 39 27.18 -22.18 4.29
N VAL A 40 26.09 -21.88 3.60
CA VAL A 40 25.76 -22.52 2.32
C VAL A 40 26.21 -21.64 1.15
N LEU A 41 25.87 -20.33 1.21
CA LEU A 41 26.33 -19.35 0.22
C LEU A 41 26.32 -17.95 0.82
N ARG A 42 27.13 -17.05 0.23
CA ARG A 42 27.14 -15.62 0.52
C ARG A 42 26.80 -14.84 -0.74
N ARG A 43 25.99 -13.79 -0.60
CA ARG A 43 25.61 -12.88 -1.69
C ARG A 43 25.74 -11.43 -1.23
N THR A 44 26.25 -10.58 -2.10
CA THR A 44 26.21 -9.12 -1.89
C THR A 44 24.79 -8.61 -2.11
N ILE A 45 24.32 -7.77 -1.19
CA ILE A 45 23.07 -7.02 -1.39
C ILE A 45 23.37 -5.96 -2.43
N LEU A 46 22.93 -6.20 -3.64
CA LEU A 46 23.01 -5.18 -4.68
C LEU A 46 22.01 -4.09 -4.32
N SER A 47 22.49 -2.89 -4.04
CA SER A 47 21.67 -1.68 -4.07
C SER A 47 21.27 -1.46 -5.55
N SER A 48 20.37 -2.29 -6.05
CA SER A 48 19.83 -2.10 -7.38
C SER A 48 19.04 -0.81 -7.38
N ASN A 49 19.44 0.15 -8.22
CA ASN A 49 18.50 1.18 -8.62
C ASN A 49 17.23 0.45 -9.09
N PRO A 50 16.08 0.66 -8.45
CA PRO A 50 14.85 0.07 -8.93
C PRO A 50 14.72 0.48 -10.40
N ARG A 51 14.21 -0.43 -11.23
CA ARG A 51 13.79 -0.06 -12.59
C ARG A 51 12.67 0.97 -12.41
N ARG A 52 13.04 2.23 -12.32
CA ARG A 52 12.07 3.31 -12.28
C ARG A 52 11.43 3.37 -13.66
N ALA A 53 10.12 3.41 -13.70
CA ALA A 53 9.42 3.90 -14.88
C ALA A 53 9.97 5.32 -15.16
N GLU A 54 10.09 5.66 -16.44
CA GLU A 54 10.58 6.97 -16.87
C GLU A 54 9.96 8.08 -16.04
N PRO A 55 10.76 9.00 -15.44
CA PRO A 55 10.22 10.14 -14.72
C PRO A 55 9.61 11.08 -15.76
N GLY A 56 8.30 11.13 -15.86
CA GLY A 56 7.80 11.99 -16.92
C GLY A 56 6.36 12.41 -16.88
N VAL A 57 5.47 11.70 -16.25
CA VAL A 57 4.07 12.16 -16.17
C VAL A 57 3.68 12.26 -14.71
N LYS A 58 3.41 13.48 -14.23
CA LYS A 58 2.73 13.65 -12.96
C LYS A 58 1.44 12.83 -13.05
N SER A 59 1.37 11.77 -12.26
CA SER A 59 0.19 10.95 -12.20
C SER A 59 -1.00 11.82 -11.79
N ASN A 60 -2.07 11.76 -12.55
CA ASN A 60 -3.33 12.40 -12.19
C ASN A 60 -4.18 11.49 -11.28
N PHE A 61 -3.54 10.52 -10.64
CA PHE A 61 -4.16 9.52 -9.79
C PHE A 61 -3.89 9.85 -8.33
N SER A 62 -4.95 10.08 -7.57
CA SER A 62 -4.91 10.33 -6.13
C SER A 62 -5.74 9.31 -5.35
N ILE A 63 -5.55 9.26 -4.05
CA ILE A 63 -6.27 8.35 -3.16
C ILE A 63 -6.85 9.16 -2.00
N LEU A 64 -8.11 8.90 -1.66
CA LEU A 64 -8.77 9.42 -0.47
C LEU A 64 -9.00 8.26 0.51
N LEU A 65 -8.48 8.42 1.72
CA LEU A 65 -8.63 7.46 2.81
C LEU A 65 -9.71 7.97 3.78
N ASP A 66 -10.84 7.29 3.79
CA ASP A 66 -11.99 7.64 4.62
C ASP A 66 -11.93 6.90 5.96
N ASN A 67 -11.47 7.59 7.01
CA ASN A 67 -11.46 7.09 8.39
C ASN A 67 -10.68 5.77 8.58
N ILE A 68 -9.55 5.58 7.90
CA ILE A 68 -8.67 4.42 8.14
C ILE A 68 -8.12 4.46 9.55
N ARG A 69 -8.24 3.35 10.30
CA ARG A 69 -7.88 3.30 11.72
C ARG A 69 -6.43 2.91 11.97
N SER A 70 -5.92 1.99 11.18
CA SER A 70 -4.61 1.39 11.42
C SER A 70 -3.49 2.24 10.88
N VAL A 71 -2.62 2.75 11.76
CA VAL A 71 -1.39 3.46 11.38
C VAL A 71 -0.48 2.60 10.51
N TRP A 72 -0.48 1.27 10.72
CA TRP A 72 0.31 0.32 9.93
C TRP A 72 -0.22 0.22 8.50
N ASN A 73 -1.55 0.18 8.32
CA ASN A 73 -2.16 0.19 7.00
C ASN A 73 -1.83 1.49 6.27
N VAL A 74 -1.96 2.65 6.93
CA VAL A 74 -1.66 3.95 6.31
C VAL A 74 -0.19 4.05 5.90
N GLY A 75 0.74 3.60 6.75
CA GLY A 75 2.16 3.56 6.40
C GLY A 75 2.45 2.67 5.18
N SER A 76 1.83 1.48 5.10
CA SER A 76 1.92 0.61 3.93
C SER A 76 1.29 1.22 2.69
N ILE A 77 0.17 1.96 2.85
CA ILE A 77 -0.47 2.70 1.76
C ILE A 77 0.45 3.79 1.20
N PHE A 78 1.17 4.53 2.04
CA PHE A 78 2.19 5.48 1.58
C PHE A 78 3.24 4.79 0.70
N ARG A 79 3.76 3.66 1.16
CA ARG A 79 4.78 2.89 0.42
C ARG A 79 4.25 2.36 -0.91
N THR A 80 3.04 1.82 -0.94
CA THR A 80 2.36 1.38 -2.16
C THR A 80 2.13 2.55 -3.11
N SER A 81 1.71 3.70 -2.57
CA SER A 81 1.49 4.93 -3.33
C SER A 81 2.76 5.47 -3.99
N ASP A 82 3.89 5.47 -3.27
CA ASP A 82 5.20 5.81 -3.83
C ASP A 82 5.57 4.87 -4.99
N GLY A 83 5.45 3.56 -4.75
CA GLY A 83 5.79 2.53 -5.74
C GLY A 83 5.01 2.62 -7.04
N PHE A 84 3.75 3.06 -6.99
CA PHE A 84 2.89 3.23 -8.16
C PHE A 84 2.81 4.67 -8.69
N GLY A 85 3.53 5.62 -8.08
CA GLY A 85 3.54 7.01 -8.51
C GLY A 85 2.20 7.71 -8.33
N VAL A 86 1.50 7.45 -7.22
CA VAL A 86 0.28 8.17 -6.82
C VAL A 86 0.64 9.62 -6.55
N SER A 87 -0.14 10.56 -7.09
CA SER A 87 0.17 11.99 -6.99
C SER A 87 -0.06 12.57 -5.61
N LYS A 88 -1.11 12.09 -4.90
CA LYS A 88 -1.49 12.65 -3.59
C LYS A 88 -2.37 11.69 -2.79
N LEU A 89 -2.19 11.71 -1.48
CA LEU A 89 -3.08 11.08 -0.50
C LEU A 89 -3.90 12.13 0.25
N PHE A 90 -5.21 11.94 0.33
CA PHE A 90 -6.12 12.70 1.18
C PHE A 90 -6.45 11.84 2.39
N LEU A 91 -5.92 12.22 3.56
CA LEU A 91 -6.11 11.51 4.82
C LEU A 91 -7.30 12.13 5.54
N CYS A 92 -8.45 11.45 5.57
CA CYS A 92 -9.68 12.06 6.06
C CYS A 92 -10.12 11.48 7.41
N GLY A 93 -10.76 12.33 8.21
CA GLY A 93 -11.31 11.98 9.53
C GLY A 93 -10.24 11.53 10.51
N ILE A 94 -10.42 10.34 11.08
CA ILE A 94 -9.50 9.75 12.08
C ILE A 94 -8.26 9.07 11.46
N THR A 95 -8.08 9.15 10.13
CA THR A 95 -6.92 8.55 9.45
C THR A 95 -5.61 9.11 10.01
N PRO A 96 -4.69 8.26 10.51
CA PRO A 96 -3.41 8.72 11.03
C PRO A 96 -2.59 9.46 9.99
N THR A 97 -1.90 10.52 10.43
CA THR A 97 -0.99 11.31 9.60
C THR A 97 0.47 10.92 9.82
N PRO A 98 1.40 11.31 8.93
CA PRO A 98 2.84 11.11 9.09
C PRO A 98 3.47 11.71 10.34
N GLU A 99 2.75 12.57 11.08
CA GLU A 99 3.16 13.06 12.40
C GLU A 99 3.23 11.94 13.44
N ASN A 100 2.55 10.80 13.19
CA ASN A 100 2.63 9.62 14.03
C ASN A 100 3.92 8.85 13.74
N GLU A 101 4.86 8.87 14.69
CA GLU A 101 6.17 8.20 14.54
C GLU A 101 6.08 6.70 14.22
N THR A 102 5.02 6.03 14.65
CA THR A 102 4.82 4.60 14.36
C THR A 102 4.66 4.34 12.87
N MET A 103 4.17 5.31 12.08
CA MET A 103 3.99 5.18 10.64
C MET A 103 5.30 4.95 9.91
N ARG A 104 6.39 5.60 10.32
CA ARG A 104 7.73 5.51 9.70
C ARG A 104 8.26 4.08 9.63
N LYS A 105 7.82 3.21 10.56
CA LYS A 105 8.22 1.79 10.58
C LYS A 105 7.67 0.99 9.41
N THR A 106 6.60 1.46 8.76
CA THR A 106 5.97 0.79 7.61
C THR A 106 6.08 1.57 6.32
N SER A 107 6.01 2.89 6.38
CA SER A 107 6.15 3.77 5.20
C SER A 107 7.58 3.81 4.66
N LEU A 108 8.59 3.60 5.54
CA LEU A 108 10.02 3.55 5.19
C LEU A 108 10.49 4.77 4.39
N GLY A 109 9.98 5.97 4.73
CA GLY A 109 10.33 7.23 4.09
C GLY A 109 9.39 7.63 2.93
N ALA A 110 8.43 6.79 2.54
CA ALA A 110 7.49 7.13 1.47
C ALA A 110 6.58 8.32 1.83
N GLU A 111 6.37 8.59 3.11
CA GLU A 111 5.64 9.77 3.60
C GLU A 111 6.34 11.10 3.30
N GLU A 112 7.63 11.06 2.97
CA GLU A 112 8.42 12.24 2.57
C GLU A 112 8.34 12.51 1.05
N THR A 113 7.99 11.49 0.26
CA THR A 113 7.98 11.53 -1.21
C THR A 113 6.59 11.67 -1.80
N VAL A 114 5.58 11.07 -1.17
CA VAL A 114 4.18 11.16 -1.61
C VAL A 114 3.52 12.38 -0.97
N ALA A 115 3.01 13.30 -1.79
CA ALA A 115 2.26 14.44 -1.29
C ALA A 115 1.02 13.98 -0.53
N TRP A 116 0.70 14.65 0.56
CA TRP A 116 -0.49 14.34 1.35
C TRP A 116 -1.11 15.59 1.98
N GLU A 117 -2.36 15.51 2.32
CA GLU A 117 -3.05 16.50 3.17
C GLU A 117 -4.04 15.79 4.10
N HIS A 118 -4.30 16.40 5.25
CA HIS A 118 -5.31 15.94 6.19
C HIS A 118 -6.56 16.81 6.14
N SER A 119 -7.72 16.18 6.17
CA SER A 119 -9.03 16.84 6.26
C SER A 119 -9.91 16.13 7.27
N GLN A 120 -10.66 16.87 8.06
CA GLN A 120 -11.56 16.26 9.05
C GLN A 120 -12.80 15.60 8.44
N ASN A 121 -13.13 15.92 7.17
CA ASN A 121 -14.37 15.46 6.53
C ASN A 121 -14.11 14.97 5.10
N ALA A 122 -14.24 13.64 4.92
CA ALA A 122 -14.05 12.99 3.63
C ALA A 122 -15.05 13.45 2.57
N LEU A 123 -16.33 13.62 2.95
CA LEU A 123 -17.38 14.06 2.04
C LEU A 123 -17.12 15.47 1.47
N GLU A 124 -16.70 16.40 2.33
CA GLU A 124 -16.36 17.76 1.88
C GLU A 124 -15.10 17.78 0.99
N THR A 125 -14.13 16.91 1.27
CA THR A 125 -12.95 16.74 0.41
C THR A 125 -13.35 16.18 -0.95
N ALA A 126 -14.21 15.16 -0.99
CA ALA A 126 -14.70 14.56 -2.22
C ALA A 126 -15.53 15.54 -3.07
N LYS A 127 -16.38 16.37 -2.45
CA LYS A 127 -17.12 17.42 -3.16
C LYS A 127 -16.18 18.42 -3.85
N LYS A 128 -15.10 18.82 -3.18
CA LYS A 128 -14.07 19.71 -3.78
C LYS A 128 -13.37 19.03 -4.96
N LEU A 129 -12.95 17.76 -4.78
CA LEU A 129 -12.32 16.99 -5.84
C LEU A 129 -13.24 16.84 -7.06
N LYS A 130 -14.54 16.60 -6.84
CA LYS A 130 -15.51 16.51 -7.91
C LYS A 130 -15.70 17.86 -8.63
N ALA A 131 -15.70 18.96 -7.90
CA ALA A 131 -15.71 20.30 -8.48
C ALA A 131 -14.46 20.59 -9.33
N ASP A 132 -13.30 20.00 -8.94
CA ASP A 132 -12.03 20.06 -9.67
C ASP A 132 -11.92 19.01 -10.79
N ARG A 133 -13.05 18.40 -11.18
CA ARG A 133 -13.18 17.40 -12.27
C ARG A 133 -12.44 16.09 -12.04
N HIS A 134 -12.28 15.67 -10.77
CA HIS A 134 -11.85 14.32 -10.47
C HIS A 134 -13.01 13.35 -10.69
N THR A 135 -12.73 12.22 -11.34
CA THR A 135 -13.61 11.05 -11.32
C THR A 135 -13.39 10.33 -9.99
N LEU A 136 -14.46 10.18 -9.21
CA LEU A 136 -14.43 9.54 -7.91
C LEU A 136 -14.80 8.06 -8.05
N ILE A 137 -13.89 7.18 -7.64
CA ILE A 137 -14.06 5.72 -7.72
C ILE A 137 -13.94 5.15 -6.32
N ALA A 138 -15.00 4.58 -5.78
CA ALA A 138 -14.93 3.87 -4.50
C ALA A 138 -14.59 2.38 -4.71
N LEU A 139 -13.76 1.85 -3.82
CA LEU A 139 -13.50 0.41 -3.73
C LEU A 139 -14.25 -0.15 -2.52
N GLU A 140 -15.41 -0.77 -2.76
CA GLU A 140 -16.30 -1.22 -1.70
C GLU A 140 -17.19 -2.40 -2.16
N GLN A 141 -17.66 -3.19 -1.19
CA GLN A 141 -18.68 -4.23 -1.39
C GLN A 141 -20.08 -3.59 -1.27
N ASP A 142 -20.64 -3.16 -2.39
CA ASP A 142 -21.94 -2.50 -2.47
C ASP A 142 -22.79 -3.17 -3.55
N GLU A 143 -24.12 -3.14 -3.42
CA GLU A 143 -25.04 -3.73 -4.42
C GLU A 143 -24.90 -3.08 -5.81
N ARG A 144 -24.48 -1.84 -5.87
CA ARG A 144 -24.22 -1.06 -7.10
C ARG A 144 -22.85 -1.33 -7.71
N ALA A 145 -21.98 -2.03 -6.97
CA ALA A 145 -20.57 -2.17 -7.36
C ALA A 145 -20.42 -3.09 -8.58
N LYS A 146 -19.50 -2.73 -9.46
CA LYS A 146 -19.05 -3.54 -10.59
C LYS A 146 -17.70 -4.19 -10.28
N SER A 147 -17.44 -5.36 -10.90
CA SER A 147 -16.12 -5.99 -10.75
C SER A 147 -15.02 -5.07 -11.29
N ILE A 148 -13.95 -4.92 -10.53
CA ILE A 148 -12.76 -4.17 -10.96
C ILE A 148 -12.13 -4.77 -12.22
N GLU A 149 -12.29 -6.09 -12.46
CA GLU A 149 -11.80 -6.78 -13.65
C GLU A 149 -12.49 -6.31 -14.94
N ALA A 150 -13.73 -5.84 -14.83
CA ALA A 150 -14.52 -5.35 -15.95
C ALA A 150 -14.36 -3.83 -16.21
N PHE A 151 -13.56 -3.16 -15.39
CA PHE A 151 -13.36 -1.71 -15.48
C PHE A 151 -12.17 -1.40 -16.39
N HIS A 152 -12.45 -1.07 -17.65
CA HIS A 152 -11.43 -0.81 -18.68
C HIS A 152 -11.33 0.64 -19.14
N GLU A 153 -12.12 1.54 -18.57
CA GLU A 153 -12.16 2.94 -19.01
C GLU A 153 -11.28 3.83 -18.13
N LEU A 154 -10.04 4.03 -18.51
CA LEU A 154 -9.13 5.00 -17.87
C LEU A 154 -8.80 6.21 -18.77
N SER A 155 -9.77 6.68 -19.55
CA SER A 155 -9.65 7.95 -20.28
C SER A 155 -9.91 9.19 -19.42
N TYR A 156 -9.94 9.05 -18.10
CA TYR A 156 -10.20 10.17 -17.19
C TYR A 156 -8.95 11.02 -16.96
N GLU A 157 -9.09 12.34 -17.04
CA GLU A 157 -7.98 13.28 -16.81
C GLU A 157 -7.45 13.21 -15.37
N LYS A 158 -8.35 13.05 -14.39
CA LYS A 158 -8.02 12.97 -12.96
C LYS A 158 -8.88 11.91 -12.28
N ILE A 159 -8.24 11.03 -11.52
CA ILE A 159 -8.92 9.97 -10.78
C ILE A 159 -8.62 10.13 -9.29
N THR A 160 -9.63 9.94 -8.45
CA THR A 160 -9.45 9.73 -7.01
C THR A 160 -10.08 8.40 -6.61
N LEU A 161 -9.24 7.46 -6.18
CA LEU A 161 -9.67 6.20 -5.60
C LEU A 161 -10.02 6.44 -4.13
N ILE A 162 -11.20 6.02 -3.71
CA ILE A 162 -11.70 6.17 -2.34
C ILE A 162 -11.69 4.82 -1.66
N ILE A 163 -11.04 4.77 -0.49
CA ILE A 163 -10.91 3.58 0.36
C ILE A 163 -11.50 3.89 1.73
N GLY A 164 -12.40 3.05 2.20
CA GLY A 164 -13.10 3.22 3.46
C GLY A 164 -12.47 2.53 4.66
N ASN A 165 -13.05 2.80 5.81
CA ASN A 165 -12.71 2.24 7.11
C ASN A 165 -12.73 0.70 7.10
N GLU A 166 -11.82 0.07 7.83
CA GLU A 166 -11.63 -1.40 7.84
C GLU A 166 -12.85 -2.17 8.41
N VAL A 167 -13.75 -1.49 9.09
CA VAL A 167 -14.91 -2.11 9.74
C VAL A 167 -16.22 -1.66 9.10
N THR A 168 -16.37 -0.36 8.85
CA THR A 168 -17.62 0.23 8.36
C THR A 168 -17.66 0.45 6.86
N GLY A 169 -16.51 0.31 6.18
CA GLY A 169 -16.40 0.62 4.76
C GLY A 169 -16.37 2.14 4.50
N VAL A 170 -16.72 2.53 3.29
CA VAL A 170 -16.84 3.92 2.85
C VAL A 170 -18.15 4.50 3.36
N ASP A 171 -18.12 5.76 3.82
CA ASP A 171 -19.33 6.49 4.22
C ASP A 171 -20.40 6.43 3.11
N PRO A 172 -21.68 6.10 3.44
CA PRO A 172 -22.75 5.98 2.45
C PRO A 172 -22.98 7.25 1.61
N GLU A 173 -22.91 8.45 2.22
CA GLU A 173 -23.05 9.70 1.46
C GLU A 173 -21.87 9.94 0.51
N LEU A 174 -20.67 9.45 0.91
CA LEU A 174 -19.49 9.49 0.06
C LEU A 174 -19.62 8.50 -1.11
N LEU A 175 -20.18 7.30 -0.88
CA LEU A 175 -20.49 6.34 -1.94
C LEU A 175 -21.50 6.92 -2.95
N ASP A 176 -22.52 7.62 -2.47
CA ASP A 176 -23.52 8.26 -3.34
C ASP A 176 -22.93 9.38 -4.21
N LEU A 177 -21.81 9.97 -3.78
CA LEU A 177 -21.11 10.99 -4.56
C LEU A 177 -20.18 10.39 -5.63
N CYS A 178 -19.81 9.11 -5.51
CA CYS A 178 -18.89 8.45 -6.44
C CYS A 178 -19.49 8.25 -7.83
N ASP A 179 -18.65 8.38 -8.86
CA ASP A 179 -19.02 8.11 -10.24
C ASP A 179 -19.03 6.60 -10.53
N HIS A 180 -18.18 5.85 -9.83
CA HIS A 180 -18.10 4.40 -9.92
C HIS A 180 -17.87 3.79 -8.52
N ILE A 181 -18.48 2.64 -8.29
CA ILE A 181 -18.22 1.77 -7.16
C ILE A 181 -17.71 0.44 -7.71
N LEU A 182 -16.56 0.01 -7.27
CA LEU A 182 -15.92 -1.20 -7.75
C LEU A 182 -15.67 -2.16 -6.60
N TYR A 183 -15.72 -3.46 -6.88
CA TYR A 183 -15.33 -4.49 -5.92
C TYR A 183 -14.28 -5.43 -6.51
N ILE A 184 -13.45 -6.01 -5.65
CA ILE A 184 -12.50 -7.07 -6.01
C ILE A 184 -13.20 -8.43 -5.78
N PRO A 185 -13.35 -9.28 -6.82
CA PRO A 185 -13.97 -10.58 -6.67
C PRO A 185 -13.21 -11.48 -5.68
N MET A 186 -13.93 -11.99 -4.68
CA MET A 186 -13.38 -12.89 -3.67
C MET A 186 -13.71 -14.35 -4.04
N ARG A 187 -12.72 -15.23 -4.01
CA ARG A 187 -12.89 -16.67 -4.33
C ARG A 187 -12.80 -17.58 -3.11
N GLY A 188 -12.50 -17.01 -1.94
CA GLY A 188 -12.34 -17.73 -0.68
C GLY A 188 -13.53 -17.52 0.26
N GLN A 189 -13.37 -17.97 1.52
CA GLN A 189 -14.40 -17.81 2.55
C GLN A 189 -14.44 -16.41 3.18
N LYS A 190 -13.36 -15.63 3.05
CA LYS A 190 -13.31 -14.26 3.55
C LYS A 190 -14.07 -13.33 2.63
N ARG A 191 -14.66 -12.28 3.23
CA ARG A 191 -15.48 -11.30 2.50
C ARG A 191 -14.73 -10.04 2.10
N SER A 192 -13.53 -9.82 2.64
CA SER A 192 -12.71 -8.64 2.34
C SER A 192 -11.22 -8.96 2.43
N PHE A 193 -10.43 -8.20 1.71
CA PHE A 193 -8.98 -8.10 1.88
C PHE A 193 -8.64 -7.12 3.01
N ASN A 194 -7.41 -7.17 3.50
CA ASN A 194 -6.84 -6.03 4.22
C ASN A 194 -6.90 -4.80 3.31
N VAL A 195 -7.19 -3.63 3.88
CA VAL A 195 -7.43 -2.39 3.14
C VAL A 195 -6.24 -1.99 2.25
N GLU A 196 -5.01 -2.18 2.74
CA GLU A 196 -3.79 -1.91 1.97
C GLU A 196 -3.66 -2.88 0.79
N VAL A 197 -3.93 -4.17 1.00
CA VAL A 197 -3.91 -5.18 -0.06
C VAL A 197 -4.97 -4.87 -1.13
N ALA A 198 -6.19 -4.52 -0.71
CA ALA A 198 -7.25 -4.12 -1.63
C ALA A 198 -6.83 -2.91 -2.48
N LEU A 199 -6.26 -1.89 -1.83
CA LEU A 199 -5.72 -0.72 -2.51
C LEU A 199 -4.62 -1.09 -3.51
N ALA A 200 -3.66 -1.92 -3.12
CA ALA A 200 -2.55 -2.31 -4.00
C ALA A 200 -3.06 -3.03 -5.27
N ILE A 201 -4.06 -3.92 -5.13
CA ILE A 201 -4.70 -4.59 -6.26
C ILE A 201 -5.38 -3.56 -7.17
N ALA A 202 -6.16 -2.63 -6.61
CA ALA A 202 -6.88 -1.63 -7.39
C ALA A 202 -5.92 -0.71 -8.15
N VAL A 203 -4.90 -0.17 -7.47
CA VAL A 203 -3.92 0.73 -8.10
C VAL A 203 -3.14 0.00 -9.20
N TYR A 204 -2.73 -1.26 -8.96
CA TYR A 204 -2.08 -2.07 -9.98
C TYR A 204 -2.97 -2.26 -11.21
N THR A 205 -4.25 -2.62 -11.00
CA THR A 205 -5.22 -2.82 -12.09
C THR A 205 -5.39 -1.55 -12.93
N PHE A 206 -5.50 -0.38 -12.28
CA PHE A 206 -5.66 0.90 -12.99
C PHE A 206 -4.37 1.40 -13.67
N ARG A 207 -3.20 0.98 -13.23
CA ARG A 207 -1.91 1.45 -13.77
C ARG A 207 -1.29 0.51 -14.80
N SER A 208 -1.80 -0.71 -14.93
CA SER A 208 -1.29 -1.71 -15.88
C SER A 208 -2.08 -1.78 -17.19
N GLN A 209 -3.09 -0.95 -17.34
CA GLN A 209 -3.82 -0.75 -18.59
C GLN A 209 -3.28 0.49 -19.32
#